data_d84e519fa2c03c19b5b1ac049d47ea47
#
_entry.id   d84e519fa2c03c19b5b1ac049d47ea47
#
_cell.length_a   1.000
_cell.length_b   1.000
_cell.length_c   1.000
_cell.angle_alpha   90.00
_cell.angle_beta   90.00
_cell.angle_gamma   90.00
#
_symmetry.space_group_name_H-M   'P 1'
#
loop_
_entity.id
_entity.type
_entity.pdbx_description
1 polymer ?
#
loop_
_entity_poly.entity_id
_entity_poly.type
_entity_poly.pdbx_seq_one_letter_code
_entity_poly.pdbx_strand_id
1 'polypeptide(L)'
;MATERLPMRHLREILRLKWVVQRSHRETARSLGISAGVVGSVVSRATKLALTWAAIEGLTDDALERVMYGHPDAASEDDRPEPDLAHLHQELRRKEVTLELLHIEYLAQHPTGYRYSAFCERYRAWRQRQRLSMRQVHKAGEKAFADYAGLHPTLVDAQTGELEPVELFVAVLGASNYTFAEATRTQQSPDWITSHVHAVEYFGGVPVVWVPDQLRTGVSTPCRYEPGVQRTYADWARHYHTVVIPARPAKPRDKAKVEAGVLVAERWILARLRHEIFHTLSALNGRIRELLTDLNARPMKGYGGLSRRDLFARFDRPALQPLPLDRFVYADWLQARVNIDYHLDVEHHFYSVPHPLLHERLDVRLSATTVEIFHRGTRVWLHPRSHVPGQHTTVPEHMPKAHRAHLEWSPSRLIHWGTSIGPHVETLVHQILESRPHPEQGYRSCLGLFRLAKRYGPERLNAACARAVAAGARSYRHVDAMLKHGLDRQPLQLEAVVTPSAGVHENVRGAAYYHEGEPA
;
A
#
# COMPACT_ATOMS: atom_id res chain seq x y z
N MET A 1 -6.34 -44.09 -21.19
CA MET A 1 -7.71 -43.70 -20.74
C MET A 1 -8.30 -44.87 -19.99
N ALA A 2 -8.52 -44.72 -18.67
CA ALA A 2 -9.21 -45.76 -17.89
C ALA A 2 -10.67 -45.78 -18.36
N THR A 3 -11.10 -46.90 -18.89
CA THR A 3 -12.46 -47.14 -19.32
C THR A 3 -13.36 -47.09 -18.08
N GLU A 4 -14.33 -46.18 -18.08
CA GLU A 4 -15.31 -46.05 -16.99
C GLU A 4 -16.03 -47.37 -16.81
N ARG A 5 -16.07 -47.91 -15.58
CA ARG A 5 -16.74 -49.19 -15.30
C ARG A 5 -18.23 -49.05 -15.54
N LEU A 6 -18.82 -50.04 -16.28
CA LEU A 6 -20.28 -50.09 -16.49
C LEU A 6 -21.01 -50.28 -15.15
N PRO A 7 -22.17 -49.62 -14.95
CA PRO A 7 -23.03 -49.90 -13.80
C PRO A 7 -23.44 -51.38 -13.77
N MET A 8 -23.43 -51.98 -12.58
CA MET A 8 -23.68 -53.43 -12.41
C MET A 8 -25.02 -53.91 -12.97
N ARG A 9 -26.04 -53.05 -12.89
CA ARG A 9 -27.35 -53.28 -13.56
C ARG A 9 -27.22 -53.52 -15.05
N HIS A 10 -26.34 -52.78 -15.76
CA HIS A 10 -26.10 -52.96 -17.20
C HIS A 10 -25.35 -54.28 -17.45
N LEU A 11 -24.46 -54.67 -16.59
CA LEU A 11 -23.69 -55.90 -16.71
C LEU A 11 -24.62 -57.13 -16.62
N ARG A 12 -25.52 -57.17 -15.64
CA ARG A 12 -26.53 -58.22 -15.49
C ARG A 12 -27.45 -58.27 -16.73
N GLU A 13 -27.91 -57.12 -17.20
CA GLU A 13 -28.80 -57.04 -18.34
C GLU A 13 -28.11 -57.42 -19.65
N ILE A 14 -26.82 -57.16 -19.85
CA ILE A 14 -26.03 -57.68 -20.96
C ILE A 14 -26.03 -59.19 -20.96
N LEU A 15 -25.74 -59.80 -19.80
CA LEU A 15 -25.69 -61.27 -19.69
C LEU A 15 -27.08 -61.89 -19.89
N ARG A 16 -28.17 -61.28 -19.41
CA ARG A 16 -29.54 -61.72 -19.63
C ARG A 16 -29.90 -61.70 -21.12
N LEU A 17 -29.67 -60.55 -21.79
CA LEU A 17 -29.96 -60.40 -23.20
C LEU A 17 -29.15 -61.35 -24.07
N LYS A 18 -27.93 -61.69 -23.68
CA LYS A 18 -27.07 -62.63 -24.42
C LYS A 18 -27.38 -64.06 -24.16
N TRP A 19 -27.63 -64.48 -22.95
CA TRP A 19 -27.74 -65.89 -22.61
C TRP A 19 -29.18 -66.39 -22.53
N VAL A 20 -30.12 -65.56 -22.12
CA VAL A 20 -31.53 -65.91 -22.00
C VAL A 20 -32.31 -65.51 -23.28
N VAL A 21 -32.19 -64.26 -23.70
CA VAL A 21 -32.95 -63.70 -24.85
C VAL A 21 -32.25 -63.97 -26.17
N GLN A 22 -30.98 -64.40 -26.13
CA GLN A 22 -30.19 -64.79 -27.33
C GLN A 22 -29.99 -63.68 -28.39
N ARG A 23 -29.95 -62.43 -27.98
CA ARG A 23 -29.73 -61.28 -28.89
C ARG A 23 -28.28 -61.17 -29.35
N SER A 24 -28.06 -60.61 -30.53
CA SER A 24 -26.72 -60.32 -31.03
C SER A 24 -26.02 -59.22 -30.20
N HIS A 25 -24.68 -59.12 -30.27
CA HIS A 25 -23.94 -58.07 -29.61
C HIS A 25 -24.40 -56.65 -30.02
N ARG A 26 -24.76 -56.49 -31.33
CA ARG A 26 -25.22 -55.20 -31.87
C ARG A 26 -26.62 -54.83 -31.36
N GLU A 27 -27.54 -55.77 -31.28
CA GLU A 27 -28.88 -55.54 -30.73
C GLU A 27 -28.81 -55.22 -29.21
N THR A 28 -28.04 -56.00 -28.48
CA THR A 28 -27.80 -55.75 -27.02
C THR A 28 -27.21 -54.37 -26.81
N ALA A 29 -26.19 -53.99 -27.57
CA ALA A 29 -25.56 -52.68 -27.51
C ALA A 29 -26.54 -51.54 -27.79
N ARG A 30 -27.39 -51.69 -28.82
CA ARG A 30 -28.43 -50.71 -29.20
C ARG A 30 -29.48 -50.57 -28.10
N SER A 31 -29.92 -51.69 -27.51
CA SER A 31 -30.92 -51.71 -26.45
C SER A 31 -30.45 -51.00 -25.17
N LEU A 32 -29.16 -51.09 -24.85
CA LEU A 32 -28.58 -50.54 -23.62
C LEU A 32 -27.84 -49.22 -23.83
N GLY A 33 -27.79 -48.69 -25.05
CA GLY A 33 -27.09 -47.44 -25.33
C GLY A 33 -25.55 -47.50 -25.13
N ILE A 34 -24.95 -48.68 -25.34
CA ILE A 34 -23.52 -48.96 -25.16
C ILE A 34 -22.85 -49.44 -26.45
N SER A 35 -21.52 -49.52 -26.49
CA SER A 35 -20.84 -50.06 -27.69
C SER A 35 -20.90 -51.61 -27.75
N ALA A 36 -20.92 -52.15 -28.97
CA ALA A 36 -20.87 -53.62 -29.17
C ALA A 36 -19.58 -54.26 -28.66
N GLY A 37 -18.47 -53.50 -28.66
CA GLY A 37 -17.19 -53.92 -28.07
C GLY A 37 -17.28 -54.16 -26.57
N VAL A 38 -18.00 -53.28 -25.85
CA VAL A 38 -18.25 -53.43 -24.42
C VAL A 38 -19.08 -54.66 -24.12
N VAL A 39 -20.14 -54.92 -24.89
CA VAL A 39 -20.94 -56.15 -24.77
C VAL A 39 -20.05 -57.37 -24.97
N GLY A 40 -19.21 -57.38 -26.01
CA GLY A 40 -18.29 -58.47 -26.30
C GLY A 40 -17.28 -58.72 -25.14
N SER A 41 -16.74 -57.65 -24.58
CA SER A 41 -15.80 -57.73 -23.44
C SER A 41 -16.44 -58.35 -22.21
N VAL A 42 -17.68 -57.96 -21.87
CA VAL A 42 -18.43 -58.50 -20.72
C VAL A 42 -18.73 -59.97 -20.92
N VAL A 43 -19.23 -60.32 -22.08
CA VAL A 43 -19.56 -61.75 -22.40
C VAL A 43 -18.31 -62.60 -22.40
N SER A 44 -17.23 -62.17 -23.06
CA SER A 44 -15.95 -62.91 -23.07
C SER A 44 -15.41 -63.15 -21.67
N ARG A 45 -15.48 -62.13 -20.78
CA ARG A 45 -15.06 -62.28 -19.40
C ARG A 45 -15.92 -63.29 -18.64
N ALA A 46 -17.25 -63.20 -18.74
CA ALA A 46 -18.13 -64.12 -18.08
C ALA A 46 -17.94 -65.55 -18.59
N THR A 47 -17.68 -65.75 -19.89
CA THR A 47 -17.35 -67.06 -20.47
C THR A 47 -16.02 -67.59 -19.96
N LYS A 48 -14.99 -66.75 -19.86
CA LYS A 48 -13.68 -67.17 -19.26
C LYS A 48 -13.80 -67.59 -17.82
N LEU A 49 -14.73 -67.02 -17.06
CA LEU A 49 -15.02 -67.38 -15.68
C LEU A 49 -16.00 -68.57 -15.57
N ALA A 50 -16.33 -69.24 -16.68
CA ALA A 50 -17.27 -70.34 -16.74
C ALA A 50 -18.65 -70.03 -16.10
N LEU A 51 -19.10 -68.77 -16.12
CA LEU A 51 -20.36 -68.34 -15.54
C LEU A 51 -21.53 -68.74 -16.44
N THR A 52 -22.63 -69.20 -15.82
CA THR A 52 -23.92 -69.47 -16.48
C THR A 52 -24.99 -68.54 -15.94
N TRP A 53 -26.10 -68.37 -16.67
CA TRP A 53 -27.21 -67.54 -16.20
C TRP A 53 -27.75 -68.02 -14.84
N ALA A 54 -27.95 -69.35 -14.68
CA ALA A 54 -28.43 -69.95 -13.46
C ALA A 54 -27.50 -69.64 -12.25
N ALA A 55 -26.19 -69.53 -12.47
CA ALA A 55 -25.23 -69.24 -11.41
C ALA A 55 -25.27 -67.76 -10.98
N ILE A 56 -25.72 -66.85 -11.84
CA ILE A 56 -25.68 -65.41 -11.54
C ILE A 56 -27.07 -64.80 -11.28
N GLU A 57 -28.15 -65.51 -11.59
CA GLU A 57 -29.54 -65.00 -11.50
C GLU A 57 -29.91 -64.62 -10.06
N GLY A 58 -29.49 -65.41 -9.06
CA GLY A 58 -29.73 -65.15 -7.63
C GLY A 58 -28.70 -64.29 -6.93
N LEU A 59 -27.63 -63.87 -7.59
CA LEU A 59 -26.59 -63.06 -6.95
C LEU A 59 -27.07 -61.61 -6.76
N THR A 60 -26.61 -60.98 -5.69
CA THR A 60 -26.70 -59.53 -5.57
C THR A 60 -25.74 -58.84 -6.54
N ASP A 61 -25.94 -57.55 -6.82
CA ASP A 61 -25.05 -56.79 -7.74
C ASP A 61 -23.61 -56.76 -7.20
N ASP A 62 -23.42 -56.63 -5.89
CA ASP A 62 -22.10 -56.70 -5.23
C ASP A 62 -21.45 -58.09 -5.34
N ALA A 63 -22.25 -59.17 -5.23
CA ALA A 63 -21.76 -60.51 -5.40
C ALA A 63 -21.38 -60.78 -6.89
N LEU A 64 -22.17 -60.32 -7.83
CA LEU A 64 -21.86 -60.39 -9.23
C LEU A 64 -20.59 -59.59 -9.59
N GLU A 65 -20.42 -58.42 -9.00
CA GLU A 65 -19.20 -57.62 -9.18
C GLU A 65 -17.97 -58.38 -8.69
N ARG A 66 -18.04 -58.94 -7.53
CA ARG A 66 -16.94 -59.78 -6.96
C ARG A 66 -16.59 -60.95 -7.85
N VAL A 67 -17.57 -61.65 -8.38
CA VAL A 67 -17.36 -62.78 -9.30
C VAL A 67 -16.79 -62.35 -10.64
N MET A 68 -17.28 -61.22 -11.21
CA MET A 68 -16.86 -60.73 -12.53
C MET A 68 -15.52 -60.01 -12.50
N TYR A 69 -15.23 -59.28 -11.47
CA TYR A 69 -14.05 -58.37 -11.42
C TYR A 69 -13.10 -58.66 -10.26
N GLY A 70 -13.44 -59.61 -9.37
CA GLY A 70 -12.70 -59.80 -8.12
C GLY A 70 -13.03 -58.72 -7.08
N HIS A 71 -12.59 -58.95 -5.88
CA HIS A 71 -12.69 -57.92 -4.85
C HIS A 71 -11.89 -56.69 -5.31
N PRO A 72 -12.37 -55.42 -5.15
CA PRO A 72 -11.54 -54.24 -5.39
C PRO A 72 -10.25 -54.23 -4.57
N ASP A 73 -10.27 -54.98 -3.45
CA ASP A 73 -9.11 -55.14 -2.56
C ASP A 73 -8.36 -56.49 -2.79
N ALA A 74 -8.82 -57.39 -3.69
CA ALA A 74 -8.08 -58.55 -4.16
C ALA A 74 -7.14 -58.20 -5.32
N ALA A 75 -6.41 -57.07 -5.20
CA ALA A 75 -5.20 -56.84 -5.93
C ALA A 75 -4.12 -57.67 -5.21
N SER A 76 -3.74 -58.82 -5.80
CA SER A 76 -2.67 -59.70 -5.40
C SER A 76 -2.53 -59.85 -3.88
N GLU A 77 -2.65 -61.03 -3.35
CA GLU A 77 -2.00 -61.47 -2.12
C GLU A 77 -0.49 -61.22 -2.29
N ASP A 78 -0.09 -59.96 -2.20
CA ASP A 78 1.30 -59.59 -1.99
C ASP A 78 1.52 -59.90 -0.49
N ASP A 79 2.12 -61.05 -0.22
CA ASP A 79 2.41 -61.56 1.11
C ASP A 79 3.42 -60.67 1.87
N ARG A 80 3.56 -59.43 1.42
CA ARG A 80 4.45 -58.44 1.97
C ARG A 80 3.75 -57.65 3.06
N PRO A 81 4.40 -57.53 4.24
CA PRO A 81 3.81 -56.79 5.34
C PRO A 81 3.54 -55.34 4.98
N GLU A 82 2.28 -54.90 5.17
CA GLU A 82 1.89 -53.52 4.97
C GLU A 82 2.59 -52.60 5.97
N PRO A 83 3.17 -51.44 5.50
CA PRO A 83 3.77 -50.49 6.41
C PRO A 83 2.67 -49.77 7.21
N ASP A 84 2.94 -49.46 8.48
CA ASP A 84 2.06 -48.63 9.30
C ASP A 84 2.09 -47.18 8.79
N LEU A 85 1.14 -46.87 7.89
CA LEU A 85 1.04 -45.56 7.22
C LEU A 85 0.69 -44.42 8.18
N ALA A 86 0.05 -44.73 9.32
CA ALA A 86 -0.27 -43.74 10.35
C ALA A 86 1.01 -43.37 11.16
N HIS A 87 1.78 -44.35 11.52
CA HIS A 87 3.08 -44.17 12.16
C HIS A 87 4.04 -43.40 11.25
N LEU A 88 4.16 -43.79 9.98
CA LEU A 88 4.97 -43.06 8.99
C LEU A 88 4.57 -41.59 8.92
N HIS A 89 3.27 -41.29 8.95
CA HIS A 89 2.78 -39.93 8.93
C HIS A 89 3.14 -39.13 10.18
N GLN A 90 3.20 -39.74 11.34
CA GLN A 90 3.64 -39.09 12.58
C GLN A 90 5.14 -38.82 12.56
N GLU A 91 5.95 -39.79 12.14
CA GLU A 91 7.41 -39.66 12.08
C GLU A 91 7.84 -38.58 11.07
N LEU A 92 7.19 -38.47 9.90
CA LEU A 92 7.44 -37.42 8.92
C LEU A 92 7.14 -35.98 9.41
N ARG A 93 6.53 -35.81 10.59
CA ARG A 93 6.37 -34.49 11.23
C ARG A 93 7.61 -34.05 12.01
N ARG A 94 8.51 -34.98 12.32
CA ARG A 94 9.77 -34.68 12.98
C ARG A 94 10.74 -34.07 11.99
N LYS A 95 11.53 -33.14 12.47
CA LYS A 95 12.55 -32.48 11.65
C LYS A 95 13.56 -33.51 11.14
N GLU A 96 13.94 -33.41 9.87
CA GLU A 96 14.95 -34.27 9.22
C GLU A 96 14.54 -35.72 8.95
N VAL A 97 13.35 -36.19 9.34
CA VAL A 97 12.83 -37.49 8.98
C VAL A 97 12.30 -37.50 7.55
N THR A 98 12.80 -38.41 6.72
CA THR A 98 12.44 -38.56 5.31
C THR A 98 11.73 -39.88 5.03
N LEU A 99 10.97 -39.97 3.93
CA LEU A 99 10.37 -41.23 3.48
C LEU A 99 11.43 -42.29 3.16
N GLU A 100 12.60 -41.89 2.76
CA GLU A 100 13.70 -42.80 2.47
C GLU A 100 14.25 -43.43 3.74
N LEU A 101 14.46 -42.63 4.80
CA LEU A 101 14.86 -43.17 6.13
C LEU A 101 13.81 -44.16 6.66
N LEU A 102 12.54 -43.79 6.63
CA LEU A 102 11.46 -44.67 7.11
C LEU A 102 11.30 -45.93 6.25
N HIS A 103 11.63 -45.89 4.98
CA HIS A 103 11.67 -47.08 4.13
C HIS A 103 12.83 -48.00 4.49
N ILE A 104 14.01 -47.47 4.83
CA ILE A 104 15.15 -48.27 5.32
C ILE A 104 14.79 -48.95 6.63
N GLU A 105 14.16 -48.26 7.56
CA GLU A 105 13.68 -48.79 8.83
C GLU A 105 12.62 -49.89 8.63
N TYR A 106 11.68 -49.65 7.69
CA TYR A 106 10.68 -50.66 7.31
C TYR A 106 11.33 -51.92 6.73
N LEU A 107 12.33 -51.80 5.86
CA LEU A 107 13.03 -52.94 5.29
C LEU A 107 13.91 -53.67 6.33
N ALA A 108 14.42 -52.97 7.33
CA ALA A 108 15.17 -53.60 8.43
C ALA A 108 14.28 -54.56 9.25
N GLN A 109 12.99 -54.22 9.41
CA GLN A 109 12.01 -55.08 10.07
C GLN A 109 11.37 -56.11 9.12
N HIS A 110 11.28 -55.77 7.82
CA HIS A 110 10.64 -56.55 6.78
C HIS A 110 11.54 -56.69 5.55
N PRO A 111 12.55 -57.57 5.55
CA PRO A 111 13.52 -57.68 4.44
C PRO A 111 12.90 -57.97 3.06
N THR A 112 11.74 -58.63 3.04
CA THR A 112 10.97 -58.93 1.81
C THR A 112 9.88 -57.87 1.50
N GLY A 113 9.87 -56.76 2.23
CA GLY A 113 8.88 -55.70 2.14
C GLY A 113 8.81 -54.99 0.76
N TYR A 114 7.96 -53.96 0.71
CA TYR A 114 7.77 -53.18 -0.52
C TYR A 114 9.03 -52.42 -0.89
N ARG A 115 9.33 -52.35 -2.20
CA ARG A 115 10.39 -51.47 -2.73
C ARG A 115 9.97 -50.00 -2.57
N TYR A 116 10.94 -49.12 -2.56
CA TYR A 116 10.75 -47.67 -2.27
C TYR A 116 9.62 -47.02 -3.04
N SER A 117 9.50 -47.30 -4.37
CA SER A 117 8.44 -46.70 -5.22
C SER A 117 7.05 -47.12 -4.74
N ALA A 118 6.83 -48.43 -4.48
CA ALA A 118 5.55 -48.97 -4.01
C ALA A 118 5.23 -48.50 -2.58
N PHE A 119 6.24 -48.40 -1.72
CA PHE A 119 6.11 -47.86 -0.36
C PHE A 119 5.64 -46.40 -0.40
N CYS A 120 6.28 -45.55 -1.22
CA CYS A 120 5.89 -44.16 -1.40
C CYS A 120 4.50 -44.03 -2.01
N GLU A 121 4.13 -44.87 -2.97
CA GLU A 121 2.81 -44.84 -3.62
C GLU A 121 1.71 -45.16 -2.63
N ARG A 122 1.88 -46.21 -1.78
CA ARG A 122 0.95 -46.61 -0.71
C ARG A 122 0.77 -45.45 0.30
N TYR A 123 1.86 -44.82 0.75
CA TYR A 123 1.78 -43.68 1.65
C TYR A 123 1.07 -42.50 0.99
N ARG A 124 1.35 -42.18 -0.28
CA ARG A 124 0.65 -41.09 -1.02
C ARG A 124 -0.82 -41.35 -1.16
N ALA A 125 -1.22 -42.60 -1.52
CA ALA A 125 -2.61 -43.01 -1.63
C ALA A 125 -3.34 -42.90 -0.28
N TRP A 126 -2.72 -43.40 0.79
CA TRP A 126 -3.26 -43.26 2.13
C TRP A 126 -3.40 -41.80 2.56
N ARG A 127 -2.37 -40.98 2.35
CA ARG A 127 -2.38 -39.55 2.64
C ARG A 127 -3.48 -38.81 1.86
N GLN A 128 -3.77 -39.20 0.64
CA GLN A 128 -4.88 -38.61 -0.14
C GLN A 128 -6.25 -38.93 0.47
N ARG A 129 -6.45 -40.18 0.98
CA ARG A 129 -7.67 -40.57 1.67
C ARG A 129 -7.88 -39.84 3.01
N GLN A 130 -6.80 -39.48 3.69
CA GLN A 130 -6.83 -38.71 4.94
C GLN A 130 -7.10 -37.20 4.73
N ARG A 131 -7.05 -36.70 3.52
CA ARG A 131 -7.32 -35.28 3.21
C ARG A 131 -8.82 -34.99 3.23
N LEU A 132 -9.34 -34.84 4.44
CA LEU A 132 -10.67 -34.26 4.61
C LEU A 132 -10.60 -32.77 4.26
N SER A 133 -11.38 -32.33 3.29
CA SER A 133 -11.52 -30.92 2.91
C SER A 133 -12.93 -30.46 3.25
N MET A 134 -13.05 -29.51 4.17
CA MET A 134 -14.33 -28.86 4.43
C MET A 134 -14.60 -27.84 3.33
N ARG A 135 -15.73 -27.95 2.66
CA ARG A 135 -16.17 -26.95 1.68
C ARG A 135 -16.45 -25.62 2.39
N GLN A 136 -15.72 -24.59 2.03
CA GLN A 136 -15.99 -23.25 2.54
C GLN A 136 -17.14 -22.63 1.75
N VAL A 137 -18.11 -22.06 2.46
CA VAL A 137 -19.18 -21.26 1.87
C VAL A 137 -18.77 -19.78 1.96
N HIS A 138 -18.79 -19.10 0.83
CA HIS A 138 -18.52 -17.66 0.76
C HIS A 138 -19.83 -16.93 0.55
N LYS A 139 -20.13 -15.96 1.43
CA LYS A 139 -21.29 -15.09 1.29
C LYS A 139 -21.00 -14.00 0.26
N ALA A 140 -22.05 -13.62 -0.46
CA ALA A 140 -21.95 -12.55 -1.45
C ALA A 140 -21.54 -11.22 -0.78
N GLY A 141 -20.65 -10.47 -1.44
CA GLY A 141 -20.13 -9.20 -0.97
C GLY A 141 -19.28 -9.24 0.31
N GLU A 142 -19.11 -10.45 0.94
CA GLU A 142 -18.42 -10.56 2.22
C GLU A 142 -16.91 -10.45 2.08
N LYS A 143 -16.29 -11.29 1.23
CA LYS A 143 -14.83 -11.44 1.19
C LYS A 143 -14.24 -11.23 -0.19
N ALA A 144 -13.15 -10.46 -0.23
CA ALA A 144 -12.19 -10.46 -1.32
C ALA A 144 -10.85 -11.02 -0.83
N PHE A 145 -10.17 -11.74 -1.70
CA PHE A 145 -8.85 -12.31 -1.47
C PHE A 145 -7.86 -11.63 -2.40
N ALA A 146 -6.69 -11.24 -1.90
CA ALA A 146 -5.66 -10.59 -2.69
C ALA A 146 -4.29 -11.22 -2.47
N ASP A 147 -3.53 -11.36 -3.56
CA ASP A 147 -2.17 -11.90 -3.56
C ASP A 147 -1.42 -11.45 -4.82
N TYR A 148 -0.11 -11.63 -4.84
CA TYR A 148 0.69 -11.55 -6.05
C TYR A 148 0.89 -12.94 -6.67
N ALA A 149 0.91 -12.99 -8.00
CA ALA A 149 1.25 -14.21 -8.73
C ALA A 149 2.74 -14.55 -8.57
N GLY A 150 3.05 -15.85 -8.56
CA GLY A 150 4.44 -16.29 -8.51
C GLY A 150 5.21 -16.16 -9.83
N LEU A 151 4.49 -15.98 -10.95
CA LEU A 151 5.07 -15.74 -12.27
C LEU A 151 5.09 -14.24 -12.57
N HIS A 152 6.24 -13.76 -13.02
CA HIS A 152 6.49 -12.35 -13.31
C HIS A 152 6.41 -12.09 -14.82
N PRO A 153 5.46 -11.27 -15.32
CA PRO A 153 5.55 -10.75 -16.68
C PRO A 153 6.73 -9.78 -16.81
N THR A 154 7.19 -9.53 -18.03
CA THR A 154 8.35 -8.69 -18.29
C THR A 154 7.99 -7.52 -19.20
N LEU A 155 8.58 -6.37 -18.91
CA LEU A 155 8.67 -5.24 -19.83
C LEU A 155 10.03 -5.28 -20.54
N VAL A 156 10.07 -4.83 -21.77
CA VAL A 156 11.29 -4.73 -22.57
C VAL A 156 11.61 -3.26 -22.77
N ASP A 157 12.76 -2.81 -22.30
CA ASP A 157 13.20 -1.45 -22.57
C ASP A 157 13.39 -1.26 -24.09
N ALA A 158 12.75 -0.23 -24.65
CA ALA A 158 12.75 0.00 -26.09
C ALA A 158 14.11 0.42 -26.66
N GLN A 159 15.04 0.90 -25.82
CA GLN A 159 16.35 1.38 -26.24
C GLN A 159 17.44 0.33 -26.00
N THR A 160 17.42 -0.30 -24.83
CA THR A 160 18.48 -1.24 -24.41
C THR A 160 18.13 -2.69 -24.68
N GLY A 161 16.83 -3.02 -24.82
CA GLY A 161 16.35 -4.40 -24.91
C GLY A 161 16.40 -5.16 -23.58
N GLU A 162 16.72 -4.49 -22.46
CA GLU A 162 16.73 -5.11 -21.14
C GLU A 162 15.33 -5.53 -20.71
N LEU A 163 15.29 -6.67 -20.00
CA LEU A 163 14.05 -7.22 -19.46
C LEU A 163 13.86 -6.75 -18.02
N GLU A 164 12.80 -6.00 -17.78
CA GLU A 164 12.36 -5.57 -16.45
C GLU A 164 11.23 -6.51 -15.98
N PRO A 165 11.42 -7.38 -14.98
CA PRO A 165 10.34 -8.16 -14.40
C PRO A 165 9.40 -7.25 -13.64
N VAL A 166 8.10 -7.49 -13.80
CA VAL A 166 7.04 -6.78 -13.06
C VAL A 166 6.16 -7.78 -12.35
N GLU A 167 5.41 -7.31 -11.36
CA GLU A 167 4.58 -8.14 -10.51
C GLU A 167 3.15 -8.19 -11.06
N LEU A 168 2.42 -9.29 -10.82
CA LEU A 168 1.01 -9.39 -11.15
C LEU A 168 0.18 -9.47 -9.88
N PHE A 169 -0.51 -8.39 -9.54
CA PHE A 169 -1.51 -8.36 -8.47
C PHE A 169 -2.79 -9.04 -8.93
N VAL A 170 -3.38 -9.86 -8.07
CA VAL A 170 -4.65 -10.55 -8.32
C VAL A 170 -5.58 -10.39 -7.13
N ALA A 171 -6.82 -9.98 -7.39
CA ALA A 171 -7.89 -9.93 -6.38
C ALA A 171 -9.11 -10.71 -6.85
N VAL A 172 -9.70 -11.52 -5.96
CA VAL A 172 -10.82 -12.43 -6.29
C VAL A 172 -11.93 -12.30 -5.26
N LEU A 173 -13.16 -12.07 -5.71
CA LEU A 173 -14.35 -12.09 -4.83
C LEU A 173 -14.72 -13.53 -4.43
N GLY A 174 -15.08 -13.72 -3.18
CA GLY A 174 -15.31 -15.02 -2.59
C GLY A 174 -16.44 -15.81 -3.23
N ALA A 175 -17.60 -15.20 -3.43
CA ALA A 175 -18.78 -15.91 -3.91
C ALA A 175 -18.79 -16.13 -5.42
N SER A 176 -18.57 -15.09 -6.21
CA SER A 176 -18.64 -15.15 -7.69
C SER A 176 -17.38 -15.67 -8.36
N ASN A 177 -16.24 -15.67 -7.70
CA ASN A 177 -14.89 -15.77 -8.29
C ASN A 177 -14.57 -14.64 -9.29
N TYR A 178 -15.29 -13.52 -9.24
CA TYR A 178 -15.01 -12.39 -10.10
C TYR A 178 -13.61 -11.87 -9.79
N THR A 179 -12.78 -11.79 -10.83
CA THR A 179 -11.35 -11.60 -10.70
C THR A 179 -10.95 -10.24 -11.25
N PHE A 180 -10.10 -9.54 -10.51
CA PHE A 180 -9.34 -8.39 -10.95
C PHE A 180 -7.85 -8.76 -10.99
N ALA A 181 -7.12 -8.23 -11.96
CA ALA A 181 -5.66 -8.36 -12.03
C ALA A 181 -5.04 -7.14 -12.72
N GLU A 182 -3.87 -6.74 -12.26
CA GLU A 182 -3.06 -5.72 -12.90
C GLU A 182 -1.57 -5.95 -12.65
N ALA A 183 -0.72 -5.50 -13.56
CA ALA A 183 0.72 -5.50 -13.37
C ALA A 183 1.16 -4.24 -12.62
N THR A 184 2.09 -4.41 -11.68
CA THR A 184 2.75 -3.34 -10.92
C THR A 184 4.27 -3.48 -11.03
N ARG A 185 5.03 -2.40 -10.80
CA ARG A 185 6.49 -2.49 -10.84
C ARG A 185 7.06 -3.26 -9.67
N THR A 186 6.45 -3.13 -8.51
CA THR A 186 6.95 -3.72 -7.26
C THR A 186 5.80 -4.33 -6.45
N GLN A 187 6.15 -5.09 -5.42
CA GLN A 187 5.21 -5.53 -4.37
C GLN A 187 5.22 -4.59 -3.16
N GLN A 188 5.78 -3.38 -3.28
CA GLN A 188 5.88 -2.44 -2.16
C GLN A 188 4.52 -1.83 -1.81
N SER A 189 4.45 -1.22 -0.62
CA SER A 189 3.20 -0.65 -0.10
C SER A 189 2.48 0.32 -1.04
N PRO A 190 3.16 1.21 -1.78
CA PRO A 190 2.49 2.09 -2.74
C PRO A 190 1.72 1.31 -3.82
N ASP A 191 2.38 0.34 -4.46
CA ASP A 191 1.79 -0.48 -5.51
C ASP A 191 0.68 -1.37 -4.95
N TRP A 192 0.92 -2.03 -3.80
CA TRP A 192 -0.05 -2.86 -3.10
C TRP A 192 -1.36 -2.11 -2.80
N ILE A 193 -1.26 -0.94 -2.18
CA ILE A 193 -2.44 -0.15 -1.80
C ILE A 193 -3.14 0.42 -3.04
N THR A 194 -2.37 0.87 -4.04
CA THR A 194 -2.93 1.38 -5.30
C THR A 194 -3.71 0.29 -6.03
N SER A 195 -3.19 -0.94 -6.07
CA SER A 195 -3.91 -2.09 -6.67
C SER A 195 -5.20 -2.43 -5.93
N HIS A 196 -5.25 -2.27 -4.61
CA HIS A 196 -6.50 -2.42 -3.85
C HIS A 196 -7.51 -1.32 -4.19
N VAL A 197 -7.06 -0.08 -4.39
CA VAL A 197 -7.92 1.03 -4.86
C VAL A 197 -8.50 0.70 -6.24
N HIS A 198 -7.67 0.26 -7.18
CA HIS A 198 -8.12 -0.12 -8.52
C HIS A 198 -9.08 -1.33 -8.49
N ALA A 199 -8.84 -2.28 -7.58
CA ALA A 199 -9.70 -3.46 -7.44
C ALA A 199 -11.11 -3.09 -6.96
N VAL A 200 -11.27 -2.22 -5.94
CA VAL A 200 -12.59 -1.78 -5.49
C VAL A 200 -13.31 -0.94 -6.54
N GLU A 201 -12.57 -0.11 -7.29
CA GLU A 201 -13.11 0.64 -8.44
C GLU A 201 -13.59 -0.31 -9.55
N TYR A 202 -12.81 -1.33 -9.89
CA TYR A 202 -13.17 -2.35 -10.88
C TYR A 202 -14.40 -3.15 -10.45
N PHE A 203 -14.53 -3.49 -9.17
CA PHE A 203 -15.71 -4.16 -8.63
C PHE A 203 -16.92 -3.21 -8.55
N GLY A 204 -16.69 -1.90 -8.57
CA GLY A 204 -17.75 -0.90 -8.40
C GLY A 204 -18.38 -0.93 -7.00
N GLY A 205 -17.61 -1.37 -5.99
CA GLY A 205 -18.03 -1.46 -4.59
C GLY A 205 -16.99 -2.14 -3.72
N VAL A 206 -17.21 -2.13 -2.41
CA VAL A 206 -16.26 -2.57 -1.41
C VAL A 206 -16.74 -3.84 -0.71
N PRO A 207 -15.96 -4.94 -0.70
CA PRO A 207 -16.26 -6.12 0.12
C PRO A 207 -16.06 -5.80 1.60
N VAL A 208 -16.84 -6.47 2.46
CA VAL A 208 -16.78 -6.27 3.91
C VAL A 208 -15.39 -6.62 4.47
N VAL A 209 -14.75 -7.66 3.93
CA VAL A 209 -13.47 -8.18 4.41
C VAL A 209 -12.50 -8.39 3.25
N TRP A 210 -11.26 -7.93 3.42
CA TRP A 210 -10.13 -8.30 2.58
C TRP A 210 -9.25 -9.31 3.29
N VAL A 211 -8.89 -10.36 2.56
CA VAL A 211 -8.02 -11.44 3.04
C VAL A 211 -6.74 -11.44 2.21
N PRO A 212 -5.75 -10.61 2.58
CA PRO A 212 -4.45 -10.64 1.93
C PRO A 212 -3.63 -11.84 2.38
N ASP A 213 -2.61 -12.19 1.59
CA ASP A 213 -1.52 -13.02 2.08
C ASP A 213 -0.70 -12.24 3.13
N GLN A 214 0.17 -12.98 3.85
CA GLN A 214 1.09 -12.40 4.84
C GLN A 214 2.32 -11.77 4.19
N LEU A 215 2.12 -10.87 3.24
CA LEU A 215 3.17 -10.03 2.70
C LEU A 215 3.58 -8.98 3.74
N ARG A 216 4.88 -8.70 3.86
CA ARG A 216 5.38 -7.64 4.74
C ARG A 216 4.77 -6.26 4.44
N THR A 217 4.35 -6.04 3.21
CA THR A 217 3.65 -4.84 2.74
C THR A 217 2.24 -4.70 3.29
N GLY A 218 1.57 -5.80 3.62
CA GLY A 218 0.22 -5.79 4.19
C GLY A 218 0.19 -6.09 5.69
N VAL A 219 1.20 -6.82 6.20
CA VAL A 219 1.23 -7.32 7.58
C VAL A 219 2.54 -6.93 8.25
N SER A 220 2.47 -6.06 9.27
CA SER A 220 3.64 -5.60 10.03
C SER A 220 4.17 -6.66 11.00
N THR A 221 3.27 -7.46 11.56
CA THR A 221 3.60 -8.51 12.54
C THR A 221 2.89 -9.81 12.16
N PRO A 222 3.58 -10.75 11.49
CA PRO A 222 3.03 -12.07 11.20
C PRO A 222 2.80 -12.85 12.49
N CYS A 223 1.54 -13.06 12.87
CA CYS A 223 1.16 -13.87 14.01
C CYS A 223 -0.04 -14.75 13.65
N ARG A 224 -0.07 -15.97 14.19
CA ARG A 224 -1.18 -16.90 13.94
C ARG A 224 -2.50 -16.44 14.57
N TYR A 225 -2.43 -15.73 15.69
CA TYR A 225 -3.60 -15.34 16.48
C TYR A 225 -3.93 -13.85 16.34
N GLU A 226 -2.93 -12.98 16.32
CA GLU A 226 -3.07 -11.52 16.26
C GLU A 226 -2.11 -10.93 15.22
N PRO A 227 -2.41 -11.05 13.91
CA PRO A 227 -1.57 -10.45 12.87
C PRO A 227 -1.72 -8.92 12.88
N GLY A 228 -0.59 -8.21 12.96
CA GLY A 228 -0.57 -6.76 12.82
C GLY A 228 -0.76 -6.35 11.36
N VAL A 229 -1.65 -5.41 11.11
CA VAL A 229 -1.84 -4.80 9.79
C VAL A 229 -0.97 -3.54 9.68
N GLN A 230 -0.31 -3.34 8.55
CA GLN A 230 0.48 -2.14 8.31
C GLN A 230 -0.41 -0.89 8.40
N ARG A 231 0.12 0.21 9.00
CA ARG A 231 -0.65 1.44 9.29
C ARG A 231 -1.36 2.02 8.06
N THR A 232 -0.64 2.15 6.95
CA THR A 232 -1.21 2.68 5.69
C THR A 232 -2.33 1.79 5.16
N TYR A 233 -2.19 0.46 5.28
CA TYR A 233 -3.23 -0.48 4.88
C TYR A 233 -4.45 -0.42 5.81
N ALA A 234 -4.23 -0.19 7.11
CA ALA A 234 -5.32 0.07 8.06
C ALA A 234 -6.06 1.38 7.77
N ASP A 235 -5.35 2.43 7.33
CA ASP A 235 -5.96 3.69 6.90
C ASP A 235 -6.78 3.52 5.62
N TRP A 236 -6.27 2.75 4.65
CA TRP A 236 -7.01 2.37 3.46
C TRP A 236 -8.30 1.61 3.83
N ALA A 237 -8.20 0.63 4.72
CA ALA A 237 -9.36 -0.15 5.18
C ALA A 237 -10.40 0.73 5.88
N ARG A 238 -9.97 1.67 6.70
CA ARG A 238 -10.85 2.64 7.38
C ARG A 238 -11.54 3.57 6.38
N HIS A 239 -10.80 4.06 5.38
CA HIS A 239 -11.36 4.93 4.32
C HIS A 239 -12.47 4.25 3.53
N TYR A 240 -12.28 2.96 3.19
CA TYR A 240 -13.27 2.17 2.45
C TYR A 240 -14.28 1.43 3.35
N HIS A 241 -14.28 1.67 4.66
CA HIS A 241 -15.15 0.99 5.64
C HIS A 241 -15.10 -0.54 5.56
N THR A 242 -13.93 -1.09 5.28
CA THR A 242 -13.68 -2.52 5.18
C THR A 242 -12.75 -3.02 6.28
N VAL A 243 -12.62 -4.33 6.44
CA VAL A 243 -11.75 -4.96 7.43
C VAL A 243 -10.69 -5.80 6.73
N VAL A 244 -9.44 -5.68 7.15
CA VAL A 244 -8.35 -6.53 6.68
C VAL A 244 -8.12 -7.65 7.67
N ILE A 245 -8.28 -8.90 7.21
CA ILE A 245 -8.02 -10.12 8.00
C ILE A 245 -6.97 -10.94 7.26
N PRO A 246 -5.69 -10.80 7.61
CA PRO A 246 -4.63 -11.58 6.97
C PRO A 246 -4.84 -13.10 7.11
N ALA A 247 -4.49 -13.85 6.07
CA ALA A 247 -4.53 -15.30 6.11
C ALA A 247 -3.60 -15.85 7.20
N ARG A 248 -3.99 -16.93 7.87
CA ARG A 248 -3.20 -17.51 8.96
C ARG A 248 -1.91 -18.14 8.43
N PRO A 249 -0.76 -17.98 9.13
CA PRO A 249 0.50 -18.62 8.75
C PRO A 249 0.35 -20.13 8.66
N ALA A 250 1.02 -20.74 7.68
CA ALA A 250 1.09 -22.19 7.49
C ALA A 250 -0.27 -22.92 7.42
N LYS A 251 -1.36 -22.20 7.04
CA LYS A 251 -2.66 -22.81 6.76
C LYS A 251 -3.09 -22.58 5.30
N PRO A 252 -2.62 -23.40 4.34
CA PRO A 252 -2.93 -23.28 2.91
C PRO A 252 -4.43 -23.25 2.60
N ARG A 253 -5.25 -23.86 3.46
CA ARG A 253 -6.71 -23.93 3.27
C ARG A 253 -7.40 -22.56 3.37
N ASP A 254 -6.85 -21.63 4.15
CA ASP A 254 -7.38 -20.27 4.26
C ASP A 254 -7.15 -19.47 2.96
N LYS A 255 -6.14 -19.88 2.18
CA LYS A 255 -5.74 -19.27 0.91
C LYS A 255 -6.26 -20.00 -0.33
N ALA A 256 -6.84 -21.17 -0.20
CA ALA A 256 -7.21 -22.02 -1.34
C ALA A 256 -8.01 -21.25 -2.42
N LYS A 257 -8.78 -20.25 -2.02
CA LYS A 257 -9.56 -19.41 -2.93
C LYS A 257 -8.68 -18.45 -3.75
N VAL A 258 -7.75 -17.76 -3.10
CA VAL A 258 -6.84 -16.84 -3.81
C VAL A 258 -5.81 -17.61 -4.61
N GLU A 259 -5.26 -18.70 -4.08
CA GLU A 259 -4.32 -19.57 -4.82
C GLU A 259 -4.97 -20.12 -6.12
N ALA A 260 -6.24 -20.55 -6.03
CA ALA A 260 -7.00 -20.97 -7.23
C ALA A 260 -7.23 -19.78 -8.18
N GLY A 261 -7.50 -18.59 -7.68
CA GLY A 261 -7.69 -17.37 -8.48
C GLY A 261 -6.40 -16.94 -9.15
N VAL A 262 -5.29 -16.92 -8.43
CA VAL A 262 -3.95 -16.65 -8.97
C VAL A 262 -3.58 -17.64 -10.06
N LEU A 263 -3.73 -18.93 -9.81
CA LEU A 263 -3.45 -19.98 -10.81
C LEU A 263 -4.31 -19.83 -12.08
N VAL A 264 -5.56 -19.39 -11.93
CA VAL A 264 -6.44 -19.10 -13.07
C VAL A 264 -5.93 -17.87 -13.83
N ALA A 265 -5.52 -16.81 -13.13
CA ALA A 265 -4.94 -15.60 -13.73
C ALA A 265 -3.63 -15.93 -14.47
N GLU A 266 -2.74 -16.70 -13.88
CA GLU A 266 -1.49 -17.16 -14.52
C GLU A 266 -1.77 -17.92 -15.81
N ARG A 267 -2.71 -18.87 -15.80
CA ARG A 267 -3.05 -19.69 -16.98
C ARG A 267 -3.79 -18.93 -18.07
N TRP A 268 -4.66 -18.00 -17.72
CA TRP A 268 -5.55 -17.33 -18.67
C TRP A 268 -5.11 -15.92 -19.06
N ILE A 269 -4.24 -15.31 -18.27
CA ILE A 269 -3.66 -14.01 -18.56
C ILE A 269 -2.19 -14.21 -18.96
N LEU A 270 -1.30 -14.57 -18.01
CA LEU A 270 0.13 -14.61 -18.28
C LEU A 270 0.52 -15.61 -19.38
N ALA A 271 -0.06 -16.82 -19.37
CA ALA A 271 0.26 -17.80 -20.41
C ALA A 271 -0.16 -17.34 -21.81
N ARG A 272 -1.16 -16.46 -21.93
CA ARG A 272 -1.55 -15.87 -23.22
C ARG A 272 -0.63 -14.74 -23.66
N LEU A 273 -0.02 -14.04 -22.73
CA LEU A 273 0.93 -12.94 -22.99
C LEU A 273 2.34 -13.43 -23.36
N ARG A 274 2.67 -14.71 -23.23
CA ARG A 274 4.00 -15.30 -23.36
C ARG A 274 4.77 -14.99 -24.65
N HIS A 275 4.08 -14.54 -25.69
CA HIS A 275 4.66 -14.19 -27.01
C HIS A 275 4.44 -12.71 -27.36
N GLU A 276 3.83 -11.93 -26.45
CA GLU A 276 3.59 -10.52 -26.64
C GLU A 276 4.72 -9.72 -25.96
N ILE A 277 5.19 -8.65 -26.59
CA ILE A 277 6.25 -7.79 -26.08
C ILE A 277 5.63 -6.45 -25.65
N PHE A 278 5.95 -6.00 -24.47
CA PHE A 278 5.45 -4.74 -23.91
C PHE A 278 6.61 -3.85 -23.50
N HIS A 279 6.57 -2.59 -23.90
CA HIS A 279 7.55 -1.56 -23.55
C HIS A 279 7.09 -0.67 -22.41
N THR A 280 5.82 -0.69 -22.06
CA THR A 280 5.26 0.14 -20.98
C THR A 280 4.29 -0.66 -20.11
N LEU A 281 4.27 -0.33 -18.82
CA LEU A 281 3.33 -0.91 -17.87
C LEU A 281 1.87 -0.63 -18.27
N SER A 282 1.60 0.54 -18.86
CA SER A 282 0.26 0.92 -19.32
C SER A 282 -0.23 0.03 -20.46
N ALA A 283 0.63 -0.28 -21.44
CA ALA A 283 0.29 -1.17 -22.55
C ALA A 283 0.02 -2.60 -22.05
N LEU A 284 0.88 -3.12 -21.15
CA LEU A 284 0.70 -4.42 -20.52
C LEU A 284 -0.64 -4.45 -19.75
N ASN A 285 -0.93 -3.44 -18.92
CA ASN A 285 -2.17 -3.36 -18.17
C ASN A 285 -3.41 -3.18 -19.05
N GLY A 286 -3.29 -2.51 -20.19
CA GLY A 286 -4.33 -2.47 -21.21
C GLY A 286 -4.69 -3.87 -21.70
N ARG A 287 -3.67 -4.65 -22.06
CA ARG A 287 -3.85 -6.02 -22.54
C ARG A 287 -4.36 -6.97 -21.45
N ILE A 288 -3.88 -6.83 -20.22
CA ILE A 288 -4.40 -7.59 -19.07
C ILE A 288 -5.91 -7.34 -18.88
N ARG A 289 -6.39 -6.10 -19.01
CA ARG A 289 -7.83 -5.77 -18.87
C ARG A 289 -8.70 -6.45 -19.95
N GLU A 290 -8.21 -6.54 -21.18
CA GLU A 290 -8.91 -7.28 -22.25
C GLU A 290 -9.02 -8.76 -21.90
N LEU A 291 -7.91 -9.38 -21.51
CA LEU A 291 -7.85 -10.78 -21.13
C LEU A 291 -8.68 -11.08 -19.87
N LEU A 292 -8.73 -10.14 -18.95
CA LEU A 292 -9.54 -10.21 -17.74
C LEU A 292 -11.03 -10.16 -18.05
N THR A 293 -11.42 -9.34 -19.02
CA THR A 293 -12.82 -9.29 -19.51
C THR A 293 -13.23 -10.63 -20.11
N ASP A 294 -12.38 -11.25 -20.93
CA ASP A 294 -12.59 -12.60 -21.47
C ASP A 294 -12.67 -13.65 -20.36
N LEU A 295 -11.72 -13.64 -19.42
CA LEU A 295 -11.71 -14.55 -18.28
C LEU A 295 -13.01 -14.50 -17.46
N ASN A 296 -13.47 -13.30 -17.14
CA ASN A 296 -14.66 -13.11 -16.33
C ASN A 296 -15.96 -13.44 -17.09
N ALA A 297 -15.95 -13.43 -18.42
CA ALA A 297 -17.08 -13.81 -19.26
C ALA A 297 -17.18 -15.32 -19.55
N ARG A 298 -16.12 -16.10 -19.23
CA ARG A 298 -16.09 -17.54 -19.54
C ARG A 298 -16.99 -18.35 -18.62
N PRO A 299 -17.78 -19.32 -19.18
CA PRO A 299 -18.56 -20.27 -18.40
C PRO A 299 -17.68 -21.08 -17.44
N MET A 300 -18.09 -21.25 -16.19
CA MET A 300 -17.39 -22.03 -15.18
C MET A 300 -17.95 -23.44 -15.05
N LYS A 301 -17.08 -24.43 -14.95
CA LYS A 301 -17.47 -25.82 -14.66
C LYS A 301 -18.09 -25.91 -13.26
N GLY A 302 -19.22 -26.64 -13.17
CA GLY A 302 -19.91 -26.82 -11.87
C GLY A 302 -20.86 -25.68 -11.45
N TYR A 303 -21.00 -24.64 -12.30
CA TYR A 303 -21.89 -23.50 -12.04
C TYR A 303 -23.03 -23.36 -13.05
N GLY A 304 -23.47 -24.48 -13.65
CA GLY A 304 -24.59 -24.48 -14.58
C GLY A 304 -24.37 -23.65 -15.85
N GLY A 305 -23.12 -23.47 -16.28
CA GLY A 305 -22.77 -22.66 -17.45
C GLY A 305 -22.65 -21.15 -17.17
N LEU A 306 -22.88 -20.71 -15.95
CA LEU A 306 -22.72 -19.29 -15.58
C LEU A 306 -21.25 -18.89 -15.56
N SER A 307 -20.98 -17.67 -15.99
CA SER A 307 -19.67 -17.04 -15.92
C SER A 307 -19.44 -16.35 -14.55
N ARG A 308 -18.18 -15.94 -14.30
CA ARG A 308 -17.85 -15.12 -13.12
C ARG A 308 -18.63 -13.81 -13.13
N ARG A 309 -18.76 -13.18 -14.31
CA ARG A 309 -19.51 -11.94 -14.49
C ARG A 309 -21.01 -12.12 -14.19
N ASP A 310 -21.60 -13.24 -14.59
CA ASP A 310 -23.02 -13.52 -14.30
C ASP A 310 -23.26 -13.70 -12.81
N LEU A 311 -22.38 -14.47 -12.13
CA LEU A 311 -22.45 -14.66 -10.69
C LEU A 311 -22.17 -13.35 -9.93
N PHE A 312 -21.23 -12.55 -10.40
CA PHE A 312 -20.94 -11.24 -9.84
C PHE A 312 -22.15 -10.31 -9.93
N ALA A 313 -22.73 -10.17 -11.12
CA ALA A 313 -23.88 -9.31 -11.35
C ALA A 313 -25.10 -9.73 -10.50
N ARG A 314 -25.27 -11.05 -10.32
CA ARG A 314 -26.41 -11.63 -9.60
C ARG A 314 -26.25 -11.60 -8.09
N PHE A 315 -25.04 -11.82 -7.57
CA PHE A 315 -24.82 -12.05 -6.13
C PHE A 315 -23.92 -11.00 -5.47
N ASP A 316 -22.67 -10.82 -5.96
CA ASP A 316 -21.71 -9.97 -5.27
C ASP A 316 -22.04 -8.49 -5.45
N ARG A 317 -22.29 -8.02 -6.67
CA ARG A 317 -22.51 -6.61 -6.96
C ARG A 317 -23.60 -5.95 -6.10
N PRO A 318 -24.80 -6.53 -5.90
CA PRO A 318 -25.82 -5.93 -5.04
C PRO A 318 -25.49 -6.00 -3.55
N ALA A 319 -24.51 -6.84 -3.15
CA ALA A 319 -24.13 -7.05 -1.75
C ALA A 319 -22.85 -6.28 -1.36
N LEU A 320 -22.11 -5.71 -2.33
CA LEU A 320 -20.97 -4.85 -2.05
C LEU A 320 -21.42 -3.52 -1.42
N GLN A 321 -20.58 -2.98 -0.53
CA GLN A 321 -20.78 -1.63 0.03
C GLN A 321 -20.50 -0.57 -1.06
N PRO A 322 -21.15 0.61 -1.02
CA PRO A 322 -20.87 1.68 -1.96
C PRO A 322 -19.46 2.19 -1.81
N LEU A 323 -18.88 2.67 -2.92
CA LEU A 323 -17.60 3.36 -2.90
C LEU A 323 -17.78 4.73 -2.20
N PRO A 324 -16.79 5.17 -1.39
CA PRO A 324 -16.74 6.55 -0.92
C PRO A 324 -16.63 7.54 -2.09
N LEU A 325 -17.04 8.79 -1.88
CA LEU A 325 -16.96 9.85 -2.89
C LEU A 325 -15.51 10.16 -3.28
N ASP A 326 -14.62 10.18 -2.29
CA ASP A 326 -13.22 10.47 -2.51
C ASP A 326 -12.43 9.18 -2.67
N ARG A 327 -11.48 9.21 -3.61
CA ARG A 327 -10.52 8.13 -3.80
C ARG A 327 -9.47 8.15 -2.70
N PHE A 328 -9.10 6.97 -2.17
CA PHE A 328 -7.98 6.90 -1.24
C PHE A 328 -6.67 7.31 -1.91
N VAL A 329 -5.93 8.20 -1.26
CA VAL A 329 -4.59 8.62 -1.68
C VAL A 329 -3.57 7.96 -0.78
N TYR A 330 -2.65 7.19 -1.40
CA TYR A 330 -1.55 6.58 -0.68
C TYR A 330 -0.69 7.64 0.04
N ALA A 331 -0.27 7.32 1.24
CA ALA A 331 0.67 8.14 2.00
C ALA A 331 1.53 7.28 2.92
N ASP A 332 2.79 7.66 3.06
CA ASP A 332 3.71 7.07 4.02
C ASP A 332 3.52 7.71 5.40
N TRP A 333 3.75 6.91 6.44
CA TRP A 333 3.76 7.39 7.81
C TRP A 333 5.19 7.41 8.33
N LEU A 334 5.60 8.55 8.83
CA LEU A 334 6.88 8.75 9.50
C LEU A 334 6.69 9.53 10.80
N GLN A 335 7.70 9.51 11.66
CA GLN A 335 7.74 10.32 12.87
C GLN A 335 8.89 11.31 12.77
N ALA A 336 8.60 12.57 13.06
CA ALA A 336 9.59 13.62 13.11
C ALA A 336 9.50 14.38 14.45
N ARG A 337 10.65 14.86 14.93
CA ARG A 337 10.73 15.69 16.14
C ARG A 337 10.71 17.16 15.76
N VAL A 338 9.95 17.95 16.49
CA VAL A 338 9.91 19.41 16.30
C VAL A 338 11.20 20.02 16.79
N ASN A 339 11.88 20.77 15.92
CA ASN A 339 13.10 21.52 16.24
C ASN A 339 12.79 22.78 17.07
N ILE A 340 13.85 23.44 17.57
CA ILE A 340 13.74 24.66 18.39
C ILE A 340 13.14 25.86 17.64
N ASP A 341 13.12 25.81 16.33
CA ASP A 341 12.57 26.78 15.40
C ASP A 341 11.13 26.43 14.94
N TYR A 342 10.43 25.55 15.68
CA TYR A 342 9.07 25.06 15.40
C TYR A 342 8.88 24.41 14.02
N HIS A 343 9.94 23.86 13.43
CA HIS A 343 9.87 23.09 12.19
C HIS A 343 10.13 21.60 12.41
N LEU A 344 9.58 20.80 11.53
CA LEU A 344 9.87 19.38 11.33
C LEU A 344 10.73 19.21 10.09
N ASP A 345 11.76 18.37 10.16
CA ASP A 345 12.46 17.90 8.97
C ASP A 345 11.71 16.71 8.38
N VAL A 346 11.26 16.86 7.14
CA VAL A 346 10.63 15.81 6.35
C VAL A 346 11.29 15.78 4.98
N GLU A 347 12.07 14.74 4.70
CA GLU A 347 12.82 14.59 3.45
C GLU A 347 13.73 15.81 3.14
N HIS A 348 14.38 16.34 4.16
CA HIS A 348 15.26 17.51 4.09
C HIS A 348 14.56 18.84 3.75
N HIS A 349 13.22 18.90 3.79
CA HIS A 349 12.47 20.15 3.77
C HIS A 349 11.85 20.40 5.15
N PHE A 350 11.81 21.67 5.58
CA PHE A 350 11.39 22.04 6.92
C PHE A 350 9.96 22.62 6.93
N TYR A 351 9.05 21.96 7.63
CA TYR A 351 7.65 22.37 7.75
C TYR A 351 7.31 22.87 9.13
N SER A 352 6.74 24.07 9.25
CA SER A 352 6.39 24.63 10.54
C SER A 352 5.17 23.98 11.18
N VAL A 353 5.17 23.93 12.50
CA VAL A 353 4.04 23.53 13.34
C VAL A 353 3.81 24.58 14.44
N PRO A 354 2.64 24.62 15.08
CA PRO A 354 2.39 25.51 16.21
C PRO A 354 3.50 25.42 17.26
N HIS A 355 4.10 26.55 17.63
CA HIS A 355 5.23 26.61 18.56
C HIS A 355 5.03 25.94 19.92
N PRO A 356 3.81 25.73 20.47
CA PRO A 356 3.66 24.98 21.72
C PRO A 356 4.06 23.50 21.61
N LEU A 357 4.25 22.99 20.38
CA LEU A 357 4.65 21.59 20.12
C LEU A 357 6.17 21.42 20.02
N LEU A 358 6.96 22.41 20.44
CA LEU A 358 8.42 22.32 20.47
C LEU A 358 8.90 21.06 21.18
N HIS A 359 9.87 20.35 20.56
CA HIS A 359 10.49 19.12 21.05
C HIS A 359 9.59 17.89 21.09
N GLU A 360 8.28 18.01 20.79
CA GLU A 360 7.38 16.86 20.67
C GLU A 360 7.73 16.01 19.44
N ARG A 361 7.41 14.70 19.51
CA ARG A 361 7.42 13.80 18.36
C ARG A 361 6.03 13.78 17.76
N LEU A 362 5.95 14.11 16.49
CA LEU A 362 4.70 14.17 15.75
C LEU A 362 4.69 13.07 14.68
N ASP A 363 3.51 12.51 14.43
CA ASP A 363 3.28 11.62 13.31
C ASP A 363 3.05 12.47 12.05
N VAL A 364 3.70 12.11 10.97
CA VAL A 364 3.57 12.77 9.68
C VAL A 364 3.04 11.78 8.65
N ARG A 365 1.95 12.14 7.99
CA ARG A 365 1.38 11.42 6.86
C ARG A 365 1.82 12.12 5.57
N LEU A 366 2.67 11.46 4.79
CA LEU A 366 3.31 12.01 3.61
C LEU A 366 2.69 11.41 2.35
N SER A 367 1.89 12.19 1.64
CA SER A 367 1.36 11.83 0.33
C SER A 367 2.25 12.36 -0.81
N ALA A 368 1.88 12.11 -2.06
CA ALA A 368 2.58 12.66 -3.21
C ALA A 368 2.55 14.20 -3.23
N THR A 369 1.51 14.84 -2.69
CA THR A 369 1.26 16.29 -2.81
C THR A 369 1.14 17.01 -1.47
N THR A 370 0.98 16.29 -0.36
CA THR A 370 0.69 16.89 0.95
C THR A 370 1.53 16.28 2.07
N VAL A 371 1.78 17.09 3.08
CA VAL A 371 2.39 16.72 4.36
C VAL A 371 1.37 17.03 5.46
N GLU A 372 0.73 15.99 5.98
CA GLU A 372 -0.22 16.11 7.08
C GLU A 372 0.47 15.77 8.41
N ILE A 373 0.34 16.64 9.38
CA ILE A 373 1.01 16.52 10.67
C ILE A 373 -0.02 16.24 11.76
N PHE A 374 0.25 15.21 12.57
CA PHE A 374 -0.66 14.75 13.63
C PHE A 374 0.04 14.76 14.99
N HIS A 375 -0.66 15.21 16.01
CA HIS A 375 -0.28 15.07 17.40
C HIS A 375 -1.31 14.22 18.14
N ARG A 376 -0.87 13.09 18.70
CA ARG A 376 -1.74 12.15 19.44
C ARG A 376 -3.02 11.77 18.66
N GLY A 377 -2.87 11.50 17.36
CA GLY A 377 -3.96 11.10 16.47
C GLY A 377 -4.84 12.23 15.94
N THR A 378 -4.66 13.49 16.41
CA THR A 378 -5.37 14.66 15.91
C THR A 378 -4.53 15.41 14.89
N ARG A 379 -5.09 15.75 13.72
CA ARG A 379 -4.40 16.52 12.70
C ARG A 379 -4.18 17.96 13.18
N VAL A 380 -2.92 18.34 13.28
CA VAL A 380 -2.47 19.68 13.70
C VAL A 380 -2.44 20.64 12.52
N TRP A 381 -1.87 20.19 11.39
CA TRP A 381 -1.73 21.00 10.18
C TRP A 381 -1.61 20.16 8.93
N LEU A 382 -1.79 20.84 7.76
CA LEU A 382 -1.59 20.30 6.43
C LEU A 382 -0.78 21.30 5.62
N HIS A 383 0.35 20.86 5.08
CA HIS A 383 1.16 21.63 4.14
C HIS A 383 1.12 21.03 2.74
N PRO A 384 1.24 21.83 1.68
CA PRO A 384 1.66 21.33 0.38
C PRO A 384 3.07 20.71 0.51
N ARG A 385 3.28 19.55 -0.13
CA ARG A 385 4.62 18.91 -0.15
C ARG A 385 5.55 19.69 -1.06
N SER A 386 6.74 19.97 -0.58
CA SER A 386 7.85 20.54 -1.34
C SER A 386 8.96 19.51 -1.46
N HIS A 387 9.59 19.45 -2.63
CA HIS A 387 10.74 18.58 -2.91
C HIS A 387 12.06 19.35 -2.94
N VAL A 388 12.10 20.58 -2.46
CA VAL A 388 13.29 21.42 -2.45
C VAL A 388 14.02 21.26 -1.11
N PRO A 389 15.18 20.60 -1.07
CA PRO A 389 15.92 20.39 0.16
C PRO A 389 16.42 21.73 0.76
N GLY A 390 16.49 21.78 2.08
CA GLY A 390 17.05 22.91 2.82
C GLY A 390 16.15 24.14 2.91
N GLN A 391 14.98 24.14 2.27
CA GLN A 391 14.01 25.22 2.36
C GLN A 391 12.97 25.01 3.45
N HIS A 392 12.34 26.11 3.85
CA HIS A 392 11.34 26.15 4.92
C HIS A 392 9.97 26.55 4.36
N THR A 393 8.94 25.79 4.69
CA THR A 393 7.54 26.18 4.52
C THR A 393 6.99 26.59 5.88
N THR A 394 6.92 27.91 6.09
CA THR A 394 6.57 28.51 7.39
C THR A 394 5.21 29.18 7.33
N VAL A 395 4.35 28.82 8.26
CA VAL A 395 3.02 29.42 8.46
C VAL A 395 3.13 30.46 9.58
N PRO A 396 2.78 31.73 9.37
CA PRO A 396 2.92 32.79 10.36
C PRO A 396 2.18 32.51 11.68
N GLU A 397 1.05 31.83 11.63
CA GLU A 397 0.24 31.46 12.78
C GLU A 397 0.93 30.45 13.72
N HIS A 398 1.90 29.71 13.21
CA HIS A 398 2.70 28.76 13.99
C HIS A 398 3.74 29.44 14.87
N MET A 399 4.12 30.66 14.53
CA MET A 399 5.16 31.41 15.22
C MET A 399 4.71 31.96 16.57
N PRO A 400 5.61 32.05 17.56
CA PRO A 400 5.40 32.89 18.73
C PRO A 400 5.09 34.34 18.31
N LYS A 401 4.27 35.02 19.10
CA LYS A 401 3.90 36.43 18.83
C LYS A 401 5.12 37.34 18.61
N ALA A 402 6.23 37.11 19.35
CA ALA A 402 7.45 37.87 19.20
C ALA A 402 8.13 37.66 17.83
N HIS A 403 8.17 36.39 17.32
CA HIS A 403 8.77 36.08 16.02
C HIS A 403 7.92 36.62 14.87
N ARG A 404 6.59 36.48 14.98
CA ARG A 404 5.65 37.06 13.99
C ARG A 404 5.82 38.57 13.91
N ALA A 405 5.86 39.26 15.03
CA ALA A 405 6.11 40.69 15.08
C ALA A 405 7.46 41.07 14.41
N HIS A 406 8.48 40.22 14.56
CA HIS A 406 9.78 40.44 13.91
C HIS A 406 9.72 40.33 12.38
N LEU A 407 9.01 39.35 11.84
CA LEU A 407 8.79 39.20 10.38
C LEU A 407 7.99 40.35 9.78
N GLU A 408 7.11 40.97 10.58
CA GLU A 408 6.32 42.11 10.17
C GLU A 408 7.14 43.41 10.10
N TRP A 409 8.37 43.42 10.63
CA TRP A 409 9.24 44.60 10.63
C TRP A 409 9.98 44.73 9.30
N SER A 410 9.33 45.32 8.32
CA SER A 410 9.98 45.80 7.10
C SER A 410 10.24 47.30 7.22
N PRO A 411 11.27 47.86 6.54
CA PRO A 411 11.47 49.32 6.46
C PRO A 411 10.21 50.06 6.07
N SER A 412 9.52 49.59 5.01
CA SER A 412 8.28 50.17 4.48
C SER A 412 7.17 50.21 5.53
N ARG A 413 7.01 49.15 6.31
CA ARG A 413 5.98 49.10 7.37
C ARG A 413 6.29 49.97 8.55
N LEU A 414 7.57 50.06 8.94
CA LEU A 414 7.99 51.00 9.99
C LEU A 414 7.79 52.45 9.59
N ILE A 415 8.09 52.80 8.34
CA ILE A 415 7.81 54.12 7.76
C ILE A 415 6.32 54.41 7.79
N HIS A 416 5.49 53.49 7.24
CA HIS A 416 4.03 53.65 7.21
C HIS A 416 3.45 53.78 8.63
N TRP A 417 3.99 53.06 9.60
CA TRP A 417 3.60 53.23 11.01
C TRP A 417 4.03 54.58 11.57
N GLY A 418 5.19 55.07 11.16
CA GLY A 418 5.63 56.47 11.46
C GLY A 418 4.63 57.48 10.90
N THR A 419 4.18 57.34 9.64
CA THR A 419 3.19 58.21 8.97
C THR A 419 1.87 58.24 9.76
N SER A 420 1.41 57.10 10.28
CA SER A 420 0.15 57.03 11.06
C SER A 420 0.22 57.77 12.42
N ILE A 421 1.41 58.05 12.93
CA ILE A 421 1.63 58.82 14.18
C ILE A 421 1.78 60.31 13.88
N GLY A 422 2.56 60.67 12.85
CA GLY A 422 2.75 62.04 12.41
C GLY A 422 3.89 62.21 11.41
N PRO A 423 3.89 63.27 10.61
CA PRO A 423 4.83 63.46 9.50
C PRO A 423 6.30 63.59 9.96
N HIS A 424 6.56 64.16 11.11
CA HIS A 424 7.92 64.28 11.64
C HIS A 424 8.42 62.94 12.24
N VAL A 425 7.51 62.09 12.71
CA VAL A 425 7.86 60.72 13.13
C VAL A 425 8.26 59.91 11.91
N GLU A 426 7.51 60.00 10.80
CA GLU A 426 7.86 59.38 9.52
C GLU A 426 9.26 59.80 9.06
N THR A 427 9.49 61.11 8.98
CA THR A 427 10.77 61.65 8.55
C THR A 427 11.94 61.14 9.42
N LEU A 428 11.76 61.13 10.72
CA LEU A 428 12.82 60.63 11.67
C LEU A 428 13.04 59.14 11.51
N VAL A 429 11.97 58.33 11.35
CA VAL A 429 12.07 56.88 11.12
C VAL A 429 12.85 56.61 9.83
N HIS A 430 12.53 57.35 8.74
CA HIS A 430 13.24 57.24 7.46
C HIS A 430 14.74 57.54 7.64
N GLN A 431 15.08 58.67 8.32
CA GLN A 431 16.45 59.07 8.58
C GLN A 431 17.21 58.07 9.45
N ILE A 432 16.55 57.44 10.44
CA ILE A 432 17.17 56.40 11.28
C ILE A 432 17.51 55.18 10.44
N LEU A 433 16.61 54.74 9.59
CA LEU A 433 16.79 53.57 8.73
C LEU A 433 17.89 53.80 7.68
N GLU A 434 17.95 54.98 7.06
CA GLU A 434 18.97 55.34 6.07
C GLU A 434 20.35 55.61 6.66
N SER A 435 20.40 56.09 7.90
CA SER A 435 21.69 56.41 8.58
C SER A 435 22.52 55.18 8.96
N ARG A 436 21.99 53.97 8.74
CA ARG A 436 22.64 52.69 9.11
C ARG A 436 23.12 51.96 7.87
N PRO A 437 24.26 51.23 7.96
CA PRO A 437 24.72 50.39 6.85
C PRO A 437 23.69 49.33 6.41
N HIS A 438 22.85 48.86 7.35
CA HIS A 438 21.71 48.00 7.07
C HIS A 438 20.47 48.47 7.82
N PRO A 439 19.29 48.61 7.18
CA PRO A 439 18.06 49.12 7.81
C PRO A 439 17.66 48.42 9.10
N GLU A 440 17.87 47.09 9.21
CA GLU A 440 17.52 46.31 10.40
C GLU A 440 18.21 46.83 11.69
N GLN A 441 19.37 47.45 11.58
CA GLN A 441 20.06 48.05 12.72
C GLN A 441 19.28 49.24 13.33
N GLY A 442 18.39 49.85 12.54
CA GLY A 442 17.48 50.91 12.93
C GLY A 442 16.17 50.44 13.60
N TYR A 443 15.77 49.20 13.39
CA TYR A 443 14.45 48.68 13.81
C TYR A 443 14.16 48.85 15.30
N ARG A 444 15.14 48.53 16.17
CA ARG A 444 14.96 48.69 17.62
C ARG A 444 14.76 50.15 18.02
N SER A 445 15.43 51.08 17.34
CA SER A 445 15.28 52.50 17.58
C SER A 445 13.89 52.99 17.16
N CYS A 446 13.41 52.58 15.98
CA CYS A 446 12.08 52.91 15.50
C CYS A 446 10.97 52.34 16.40
N LEU A 447 11.10 51.07 16.83
CA LEU A 447 10.17 50.49 17.78
C LEU A 447 10.16 51.19 19.15
N GLY A 448 11.32 51.66 19.57
CA GLY A 448 11.43 52.51 20.75
C GLY A 448 10.61 53.79 20.61
N LEU A 449 10.70 54.48 19.47
CA LEU A 449 9.90 55.67 19.19
C LEU A 449 8.40 55.36 19.27
N PHE A 450 7.95 54.28 18.70
CA PHE A 450 6.52 53.89 18.72
C PHE A 450 6.02 53.59 20.14
N ARG A 451 6.88 53.07 21.02
CA ARG A 451 6.55 52.94 22.46
C ARG A 451 6.40 54.28 23.15
N LEU A 452 7.17 55.28 22.75
CA LEU A 452 7.03 56.64 23.26
C LEU A 452 5.69 57.26 22.86
N ALA A 453 5.18 56.98 21.65
CA ALA A 453 3.85 57.39 21.23
C ALA A 453 2.75 56.89 22.18
N LYS A 454 2.83 55.61 22.63
CA LYS A 454 1.91 55.05 23.63
C LYS A 454 2.02 55.71 25.01
N ARG A 455 3.21 56.15 25.38
CA ARG A 455 3.47 56.72 26.72
C ARG A 455 3.15 58.22 26.79
N TYR A 456 3.50 58.97 25.76
CA TYR A 456 3.40 60.43 25.78
C TYR A 456 2.32 61.00 24.85
N GLY A 457 1.73 60.17 24.01
CA GLY A 457 0.78 60.54 22.98
C GLY A 457 1.41 60.85 21.62
N PRO A 458 0.67 60.69 20.52
CA PRO A 458 1.17 60.89 19.14
C PRO A 458 1.60 62.33 18.87
N GLU A 459 0.86 63.30 19.34
CA GLU A 459 1.13 64.74 19.11
C GLU A 459 2.47 65.17 19.76
N ARG A 460 2.71 64.78 21.01
CA ARG A 460 3.95 65.08 21.73
C ARG A 460 5.15 64.41 21.08
N LEU A 461 4.97 63.12 20.66
CA LEU A 461 6.05 62.42 19.94
C LEU A 461 6.37 63.12 18.63
N ASN A 462 5.36 63.54 17.86
CA ASN A 462 5.56 64.21 16.58
C ASN A 462 6.28 65.55 16.77
N ALA A 463 5.95 66.33 17.82
CA ALA A 463 6.65 67.58 18.16
C ALA A 463 8.11 67.35 18.60
N ALA A 464 8.36 66.30 19.40
CA ALA A 464 9.74 65.94 19.77
C ALA A 464 10.54 65.43 18.55
N CYS A 465 9.93 64.70 17.64
CA CYS A 465 10.56 64.29 16.39
C CYS A 465 10.85 65.45 15.46
N ALA A 466 9.96 66.45 15.36
CA ALA A 466 10.24 67.68 14.63
C ALA A 466 11.51 68.38 15.15
N ARG A 467 11.63 68.49 16.44
CA ARG A 467 12.83 69.08 17.08
C ARG A 467 14.08 68.23 16.85
N ALA A 468 13.95 66.91 16.95
CA ALA A 468 15.05 65.97 16.67
C ALA A 468 15.55 66.06 15.24
N VAL A 469 14.64 66.14 14.26
CA VAL A 469 14.97 66.33 12.84
C VAL A 469 15.68 67.65 12.62
N ALA A 470 15.17 68.74 13.19
CA ALA A 470 15.79 70.08 13.09
C ALA A 470 17.19 70.14 13.73
N ALA A 471 17.42 69.42 14.82
CA ALA A 471 18.71 69.34 15.47
C ALA A 471 19.64 68.25 14.88
N GLY A 472 19.25 67.53 13.83
CA GLY A 472 20.03 66.44 13.23
C GLY A 472 20.19 65.22 14.15
N ALA A 473 19.37 65.09 15.19
CA ALA A 473 19.48 64.06 16.25
C ALA A 473 18.71 62.78 15.81
N ARG A 474 19.42 61.79 15.27
CA ARG A 474 18.89 60.57 14.69
C ARG A 474 18.90 59.35 15.65
N SER A 475 18.48 59.54 16.91
CA SER A 475 18.44 58.41 17.84
C SER A 475 17.23 58.44 18.78
N TYR A 476 16.76 57.25 19.15
CA TYR A 476 15.74 57.08 20.19
C TYR A 476 16.05 57.83 21.49
N ARG A 477 17.32 57.80 21.93
CA ARG A 477 17.75 58.45 23.20
C ARG A 477 17.51 59.92 23.23
N HIS A 478 17.74 60.62 22.10
CA HIS A 478 17.50 62.05 21.98
C HIS A 478 16.01 62.38 22.11
N VAL A 479 15.17 61.62 21.41
CA VAL A 479 13.70 61.86 21.45
C VAL A 479 13.16 61.56 22.86
N ASP A 480 13.60 60.47 23.50
CA ASP A 480 13.21 60.12 24.86
C ASP A 480 13.63 61.23 25.88
N ALA A 481 14.84 61.76 25.74
CA ALA A 481 15.31 62.89 26.54
C ALA A 481 14.49 64.16 26.32
N MET A 482 14.18 64.52 25.05
CA MET A 482 13.34 65.66 24.71
C MET A 482 11.94 65.57 25.33
N LEU A 483 11.34 64.38 25.29
CA LEU A 483 10.03 64.13 25.87
C LEU A 483 10.06 64.17 27.41
N LYS A 484 11.09 63.61 28.03
CA LYS A 484 11.29 63.61 29.48
C LYS A 484 11.45 65.00 30.06
N HIS A 485 12.23 65.84 29.36
CA HIS A 485 12.49 67.20 29.77
C HIS A 485 11.48 68.23 29.24
N GLY A 486 10.43 67.76 28.55
CA GLY A 486 9.35 68.63 28.09
C GLY A 486 9.76 69.60 26.97
N LEU A 487 10.87 69.36 26.28
CA LEU A 487 11.36 70.21 25.19
C LEU A 487 10.39 70.23 23.98
N ASP A 488 9.57 69.20 23.83
CA ASP A 488 8.49 69.10 22.84
C ASP A 488 7.43 70.20 23.01
N ARG A 489 7.31 70.80 24.21
CA ARG A 489 6.32 71.87 24.52
C ARG A 489 6.88 73.29 24.37
N GLN A 490 8.17 73.40 24.15
CA GLN A 490 8.81 74.71 23.96
C GLN A 490 8.84 75.07 22.44
N PRO A 491 8.72 76.37 22.09
CA PRO A 491 8.84 76.75 20.68
C PRO A 491 10.22 76.40 20.14
N LEU A 492 10.28 75.93 18.88
CA LEU A 492 11.57 75.69 18.19
C LEU A 492 12.24 77.04 17.94
N GLN A 493 13.19 77.39 18.77
CA GLN A 493 14.12 78.48 18.46
C GLN A 493 15.15 77.90 17.48
N LEU A 494 14.96 78.12 16.19
CA LEU A 494 16.01 77.94 15.20
C LEU A 494 16.96 79.15 15.40
N GLU A 495 17.92 79.06 16.35
CA GLU A 495 19.05 79.97 16.30
C GLU A 495 19.72 79.76 14.94
N ALA A 496 19.75 80.84 14.16
CA ALA A 496 20.58 80.85 12.99
C ALA A 496 21.98 80.45 13.41
N VAL A 497 22.50 79.39 12.90
CA VAL A 497 23.91 79.01 13.07
C VAL A 497 24.69 80.17 12.46
N VAL A 498 25.08 81.12 13.29
CA VAL A 498 26.09 82.04 12.95
C VAL A 498 27.34 81.19 12.76
N THR A 499 27.71 80.96 11.55
CA THR A 499 29.01 80.42 11.21
C THR A 499 30.00 81.44 11.77
N PRO A 500 30.81 81.13 12.77
CA PRO A 500 31.87 82.03 13.16
C PRO A 500 32.73 82.21 11.91
N SER A 501 32.83 83.53 11.46
CA SER A 501 33.83 83.86 10.46
C SER A 501 35.15 83.35 11.00
N ALA A 502 35.87 82.57 10.25
CA ALA A 502 37.18 82.09 10.58
C ALA A 502 38.07 83.33 10.75
N GLY A 503 38.05 83.87 11.98
CA GLY A 503 39.09 84.84 12.34
C GLY A 503 40.43 84.15 12.15
N VAL A 504 41.29 84.78 11.39
CA VAL A 504 42.64 84.34 11.17
C VAL A 504 43.32 84.36 12.60
N HIS A 505 43.42 83.24 13.22
CA HIS A 505 44.10 83.06 14.51
C HIS A 505 45.59 82.98 14.18
N GLU A 506 46.42 83.81 14.83
CA GLU A 506 47.86 83.90 14.60
C GLU A 506 48.61 82.57 14.73
N ASN A 507 47.96 81.52 15.26
CA ASN A 507 48.51 80.19 15.38
C ASN A 507 48.03 79.18 14.30
N VAL A 508 47.27 79.62 13.33
CA VAL A 508 46.87 78.76 12.16
C VAL A 508 47.86 79.01 11.03
N ARG A 509 48.87 78.18 10.95
CA ARG A 509 49.85 78.16 9.85
C ARG A 509 49.22 77.48 8.63
N GLY A 510 49.10 78.23 7.55
CA GLY A 510 48.54 77.68 6.27
C GLY A 510 49.49 76.67 5.60
N ALA A 511 48.97 75.94 4.61
CA ALA A 511 49.70 74.90 3.87
C ALA A 511 51.07 75.37 3.31
N ALA A 512 51.23 76.67 3.00
CA ALA A 512 52.44 77.25 2.47
C ALA A 512 53.61 77.25 3.51
N TYR A 513 53.35 77.10 4.79
CA TYR A 513 54.40 77.06 5.85
C TYR A 513 55.24 75.77 5.79
N TYR A 514 54.76 74.74 5.21
CA TYR A 514 55.40 73.44 5.12
C TYR A 514 56.13 73.17 3.78
N HIS A 515 56.15 74.13 2.89
CA HIS A 515 56.80 74.02 1.57
C HIS A 515 58.09 74.90 1.42
N GLU A 516 58.59 75.55 2.48
CA GLU A 516 59.87 76.19 2.43
C GLU A 516 60.90 75.31 3.13
N GLY A 517 61.75 74.63 2.38
CA GLY A 517 62.92 73.93 2.92
C GLY A 517 63.41 72.79 2.07
N GLU A 518 63.85 73.03 0.83
CA GLU A 518 64.99 72.32 0.26
C GLU A 518 66.00 73.35 -0.26
N PRO A 519 67.18 73.42 0.31
CA PRO A 519 68.34 73.95 -0.41
C PRO A 519 69.17 72.84 -0.99
N ALA A 520 69.53 72.95 -2.23
CA ALA A 520 70.69 72.45 -3.01
C ALA A 520 71.24 71.03 -2.73
#